data_13b8d5f8a3e35df28d3f0416f4f36192
#
_entry.id   13b8d5f8a3e35df28d3f0416f4f36192
#
_cell.length_a   1.000
_cell.length_b   1.000
_cell.length_c   1.000
_cell.angle_alpha   90.00
_cell.angle_beta   90.00
_cell.angle_gamma   90.00
#
_symmetry.space_group_name_H-M   'P 1'
#
loop_
_entity.id
_entity.type
_entity.pdbx_description
1 polymer ?
#
loop_
_entity_poly.entity_id
_entity_poly.type
_entity_poly.pdbx_seq_one_letter_code
_entity_poly.pdbx_strand_id
1 'polypeptide(L)'
;MVSGDLLREARLRAGLTQAELAQRAGTARSQLSRYERGEVLPSLETLRRLIRSCGLDLSFRLFNSDLDDHDATLIAQVLRLTPEQRVDRAVRAVKHVYMA
;
A
#
# COMPACT_ATOMS: atom_id res chain seq x y z
N MET A 1 3.98 -13.82 1.68
CA MET A 1 4.88 -12.68 1.39
C MET A 1 4.06 -11.43 1.26
N VAL A 2 4.46 -10.38 1.95
CA VAL A 2 3.66 -9.15 2.05
C VAL A 2 3.42 -8.52 0.67
N SER A 3 4.46 -8.39 -0.16
CA SER A 3 4.32 -7.75 -1.46
C SER A 3 3.43 -8.54 -2.41
N GLY A 4 3.57 -9.86 -2.43
CA GLY A 4 2.73 -10.72 -3.25
C GLY A 4 1.27 -10.69 -2.81
N ASP A 5 1.04 -10.69 -1.50
CA ASP A 5 -0.31 -10.63 -0.93
C ASP A 5 -0.97 -9.29 -1.21
N LEU A 6 -0.24 -8.18 -1.09
CA LEU A 6 -0.74 -6.86 -1.43
C LEU A 6 -1.12 -6.75 -2.90
N LEU A 7 -0.28 -7.28 -3.77
CA LEU A 7 -0.52 -7.24 -5.21
C LEU A 7 -1.76 -8.04 -5.57
N ARG A 8 -1.88 -9.24 -5.03
CA ARG A 8 -3.04 -10.09 -5.25
C ARG A 8 -4.32 -9.44 -4.72
N GLU A 9 -4.26 -8.87 -3.53
CA GLU A 9 -5.38 -8.17 -2.92
C GLU A 9 -5.87 -7.01 -3.81
N ALA A 10 -4.94 -6.19 -4.28
CA ALA A 10 -5.26 -5.08 -5.16
C ALA A 10 -5.91 -5.55 -6.46
N ARG A 11 -5.35 -6.61 -7.05
CA ARG A 11 -5.89 -7.19 -8.27
C ARG A 11 -7.33 -7.70 -8.07
N LEU A 12 -7.56 -8.43 -6.98
CA LEU A 12 -8.88 -8.98 -6.68
C LEU A 12 -9.90 -7.89 -6.39
N ARG A 13 -9.51 -6.83 -5.68
CA ARG A 13 -10.38 -5.68 -5.43
C ARG A 13 -10.77 -4.98 -6.72
N ALA A 14 -9.87 -4.95 -7.68
CA ALA A 14 -10.15 -4.35 -8.99
C ALA A 14 -10.95 -5.28 -9.91
N GLY A 15 -11.17 -6.53 -9.50
CA GLY A 15 -11.89 -7.50 -10.32
C GLY A 15 -11.12 -7.95 -11.55
N LEU A 16 -9.78 -7.91 -11.50
CA LEU A 16 -8.94 -8.23 -12.64
C LEU A 16 -8.37 -9.63 -12.53
N THR A 17 -8.23 -10.29 -13.70
CA THR A 17 -7.42 -11.50 -13.80
C THR A 17 -5.94 -11.12 -13.87
N GLN A 18 -5.06 -12.09 -13.65
CA GLN A 18 -3.63 -11.87 -13.81
C GLN A 18 -3.29 -11.38 -15.22
N ALA A 19 -3.94 -11.96 -16.23
CA ALA A 19 -3.72 -11.57 -17.62
C ALA A 19 -4.14 -10.12 -17.88
N GLU A 20 -5.27 -9.72 -17.33
CA GLU A 20 -5.77 -8.35 -17.48
C GLU A 20 -4.86 -7.33 -16.83
N LEU A 21 -4.41 -7.61 -15.60
CA LEU A 21 -3.49 -6.72 -14.92
C LEU A 21 -2.15 -6.66 -15.64
N ALA A 22 -1.64 -7.79 -16.07
CA ALA A 22 -0.38 -7.86 -16.82
C ALA A 22 -0.45 -6.99 -18.08
N GLN A 23 -1.54 -7.05 -18.79
CA GLN A 23 -1.77 -6.23 -19.98
C GLN A 23 -1.79 -4.74 -19.64
N ARG A 24 -2.52 -4.34 -18.59
CA ARG A 24 -2.60 -2.94 -18.16
C ARG A 24 -1.25 -2.40 -17.73
N ALA A 25 -0.48 -3.21 -17.02
CA ALA A 25 0.80 -2.80 -16.47
C ALA A 25 1.96 -2.95 -17.44
N GLY A 26 1.74 -3.55 -18.62
CA GLY A 26 2.79 -3.78 -19.58
C GLY A 26 3.84 -4.78 -19.10
N THR A 27 3.42 -5.78 -18.34
CA THR A 27 4.29 -6.84 -17.85
C THR A 27 3.78 -8.21 -18.30
N ALA A 28 4.63 -9.22 -18.21
CA ALA A 28 4.23 -10.58 -18.56
C ALA A 28 3.38 -11.20 -17.44
N ARG A 29 2.35 -11.94 -17.82
CA ARG A 29 1.52 -12.66 -16.85
C ARG A 29 2.34 -13.61 -15.98
N SER A 30 3.32 -14.27 -16.56
CA SER A 30 4.20 -15.19 -15.83
C SER A 30 4.98 -14.47 -14.74
N GLN A 31 5.44 -13.24 -15.00
CA GLN A 31 6.14 -12.44 -14.01
C GLN A 31 5.20 -12.00 -12.89
N LEU A 32 3.99 -11.57 -13.24
CA LEU A 32 2.98 -11.20 -12.26
C LEU A 32 2.65 -12.39 -11.36
N SER A 33 2.49 -13.57 -11.93
CA SER A 33 2.25 -14.80 -11.18
C SER A 33 3.37 -15.09 -10.18
N ARG A 34 4.63 -14.91 -10.59
CA ARG A 34 5.78 -15.10 -9.71
C ARG A 34 5.79 -14.11 -8.55
N TYR A 35 5.42 -12.86 -8.80
CA TYR A 35 5.29 -11.87 -7.73
C TYR A 35 4.22 -12.29 -6.72
N GLU A 36 3.06 -12.70 -7.21
CA GLU A 36 1.95 -13.08 -6.32
C GLU A 36 2.26 -14.33 -5.50
N ARG A 37 3.05 -15.26 -6.05
CA ARG A 37 3.46 -16.46 -5.34
C ARG A 37 4.65 -16.24 -4.42
N GLY A 38 5.25 -15.05 -4.43
CA GLY A 38 6.41 -14.76 -3.62
C GLY A 38 7.71 -15.38 -4.14
N GLU A 39 7.72 -15.90 -5.35
CA GLU A 39 8.95 -16.46 -5.97
C GLU A 39 9.96 -15.38 -6.32
N VAL A 40 9.47 -14.20 -6.68
CA VAL A 40 10.29 -13.04 -7.01
C VAL A 40 9.69 -11.85 -6.28
N LEU A 41 10.54 -11.02 -5.67
CA LEU A 41 10.08 -9.82 -4.99
C LEU A 41 10.17 -8.62 -5.93
N PRO A 42 9.07 -7.89 -6.16
CA PRO A 42 9.14 -6.65 -6.91
C PRO A 42 9.81 -5.56 -6.08
N SER A 43 10.44 -4.61 -6.74
CA SER A 43 10.88 -3.39 -6.05
C SER A 43 9.66 -2.61 -5.57
N LEU A 44 9.87 -1.67 -4.63
CA LEU A 44 8.77 -0.84 -4.15
C LEU A 44 8.13 -0.04 -5.27
N GLU A 45 8.94 0.49 -6.19
CA GLU A 45 8.44 1.24 -7.34
C GLU A 45 7.62 0.35 -8.28
N THR A 46 8.11 -0.86 -8.53
CA THR A 46 7.38 -1.82 -9.38
C THR A 46 6.06 -2.22 -8.73
N LEU A 47 6.09 -2.52 -7.43
CA LEU A 47 4.88 -2.89 -6.69
C LEU A 47 3.85 -1.76 -6.74
N ARG A 48 4.28 -0.53 -6.49
CA ARG A 48 3.40 0.62 -6.56
C ARG A 48 2.81 0.80 -7.96
N ARG A 49 3.62 0.67 -9.00
CA ARG A 49 3.17 0.78 -10.37
C ARG A 49 2.09 -0.26 -10.70
N LEU A 50 2.30 -1.49 -10.28
CA LEU A 50 1.32 -2.57 -10.50
C LEU A 50 0.01 -2.29 -9.77
N ILE A 51 0.09 -1.83 -8.53
CA ILE A 51 -1.09 -1.50 -7.74
C ILE A 51 -1.84 -0.31 -8.34
N ARG A 52 -1.13 0.68 -8.86
CA ARG A 52 -1.76 1.82 -9.55
C ARG A 52 -2.45 1.37 -10.84
N SER A 53 -1.93 0.35 -11.50
CA SER A 53 -2.59 -0.25 -12.67
C SER A 53 -3.92 -0.91 -12.33
N CYS A 54 -4.15 -1.22 -11.05
CA CYS A 54 -5.43 -1.72 -10.56
C CYS A 54 -6.41 -0.59 -10.21
N GLY A 55 -6.01 0.67 -10.34
CA GLY A 55 -6.82 1.81 -9.91
C GLY A 55 -6.70 2.12 -8.43
N LEU A 56 -5.79 1.48 -7.73
CA LEU A 56 -5.47 1.74 -6.33
C LEU A 56 -4.10 2.41 -6.24
N ASP A 57 -3.70 2.82 -5.05
CA ASP A 57 -2.35 3.32 -4.83
C ASP A 57 -1.79 2.74 -3.55
N LEU A 58 -0.48 2.80 -3.44
CA LEU A 58 0.26 2.30 -2.30
C LEU A 58 1.18 3.41 -1.82
N SER A 59 1.10 3.75 -0.55
CA SER A 59 2.02 4.70 0.05
C SER A 59 2.76 4.05 1.20
N PHE A 60 3.89 4.63 1.56
CA PHE A 60 4.77 4.10 2.59
C PHE A 60 4.98 5.15 3.68
N ARG A 61 5.04 4.68 4.92
CA ARG A 61 5.32 5.52 6.07
C ARG A 61 6.43 4.89 6.88
N LEU A 62 7.27 5.75 7.45
CA LEU A 62 8.30 5.31 8.38
C LEU A 62 7.80 5.51 9.79
N PHE A 63 7.98 4.48 10.60
CA PHE A 63 7.66 4.51 12.00
C PHE A 63 8.90 4.24 12.83
N ASN A 64 8.89 4.69 14.06
CA ASN A 64 9.95 4.39 14.99
C ASN A 64 9.88 2.90 15.35
N SER A 65 10.94 2.15 15.05
CA SER A 65 10.97 0.70 15.25
C SER A 65 10.99 0.29 16.73
N ASP A 66 11.24 1.22 17.64
CA ASP A 66 11.24 0.96 19.07
C ASP A 66 9.84 0.75 19.63
N LEU A 67 8.80 1.07 18.85
CA LEU A 67 7.42 1.00 19.27
C LEU A 67 6.83 -0.35 18.87
N ASP A 68 6.46 -1.14 19.86
CA ASP A 68 5.82 -2.43 19.65
C ASP A 68 4.38 -2.26 19.16
N ASP A 69 3.80 -1.09 19.38
CA ASP A 69 2.40 -0.80 19.06
C ASP A 69 2.30 0.59 18.42
N HIS A 70 2.57 0.64 17.12
CA HIS A 70 2.55 1.88 16.35
C HIS A 70 1.18 2.55 16.35
N ASP A 71 0.12 1.76 16.23
CA ASP A 71 -1.24 2.28 16.17
C ASP A 71 -1.63 2.96 17.47
N ALA A 72 -1.34 2.33 18.60
CA ALA A 72 -1.64 2.90 19.90
C ALA A 72 -0.84 4.20 20.12
N THR A 73 0.43 4.21 19.72
CA THR A 73 1.28 5.39 19.83
C THR A 73 0.76 6.55 18.98
N LEU A 74 0.37 6.25 17.75
CA LEU A 74 -0.17 7.25 16.84
C LEU A 74 -1.48 7.83 17.39
N ILE A 75 -2.37 6.98 17.88
CA ILE A 75 -3.62 7.40 18.49
C ILE A 75 -3.35 8.28 19.73
N ALA A 76 -2.41 7.87 20.58
CA ALA A 76 -2.04 8.65 21.76
C ALA A 76 -1.52 10.04 21.40
N GLN A 77 -0.70 10.13 20.34
CA GLN A 77 -0.22 11.42 19.85
C GLN A 77 -1.35 12.31 19.35
N VAL A 78 -2.29 11.75 18.62
CA VAL A 78 -3.43 12.49 18.10
C VAL A 78 -4.32 12.99 19.26
N LEU A 79 -4.54 12.16 20.27
CA LEU A 79 -5.37 12.51 21.42
C LEU A 79 -4.75 13.60 22.30
N ARG A 80 -3.43 13.78 22.26
CA ARG A 80 -2.73 14.84 22.99
C ARG A 80 -2.85 16.21 22.33
N LEU A 81 -3.31 16.26 21.09
CA LEU A 81 -3.42 17.50 20.35
C LEU A 81 -4.72 18.22 20.69
N THR A 82 -4.77 19.53 20.40
CA THR A 82 -6.03 20.28 20.46
C THR A 82 -7.00 19.73 19.40
N PRO A 83 -8.30 20.02 19.50
CA PRO A 83 -9.25 19.57 18.47
C PRO A 83 -8.84 19.96 17.05
N GLU A 84 -8.37 21.19 16.86
CA GLU A 84 -7.89 21.64 15.55
C GLU A 84 -6.68 20.83 15.09
N GLN A 85 -5.73 20.65 16.00
CA GLN A 85 -4.53 19.86 15.69
C GLN A 85 -4.86 18.41 15.39
N ARG A 86 -5.85 17.83 16.07
CA ARG A 86 -6.30 16.47 15.80
C ARG A 86 -6.86 16.35 14.39
N VAL A 87 -7.72 17.28 13.99
CA VAL A 87 -8.32 17.27 12.66
C VAL A 87 -7.25 17.45 11.61
N ASP A 88 -6.37 18.42 11.77
CA ASP A 88 -5.29 18.70 10.83
C ASP A 88 -4.37 17.48 10.68
N ARG A 89 -4.01 16.85 11.80
CA ARG A 89 -3.15 15.68 11.79
C ARG A 89 -3.83 14.48 11.15
N ALA A 90 -5.11 14.28 11.40
CA ALA A 90 -5.88 13.22 10.77
C ALA A 90 -5.98 13.42 9.27
N VAL A 91 -6.22 14.64 8.82
CA VAL A 91 -6.25 14.99 7.40
C VAL A 91 -4.90 14.72 6.74
N ARG A 92 -3.80 15.10 7.38
CA ARG A 92 -2.45 14.82 6.88
C ARG A 92 -2.20 13.32 6.76
N ALA A 93 -2.60 12.54 7.75
CA ALA A 93 -2.45 11.09 7.72
C ALA A 93 -3.23 10.48 6.57
N VAL A 94 -4.47 10.92 6.35
CA VAL A 94 -5.31 10.46 5.24
C VAL A 94 -4.67 10.84 3.90
N LYS A 95 -4.23 12.08 3.74
CA LYS A 95 -3.55 12.52 2.53
C LYS A 95 -2.30 11.71 2.25
N HIS A 96 -1.53 11.42 3.28
CA HIS A 96 -0.31 10.64 3.14
C HIS A 96 -0.61 9.22 2.66
N VAL A 97 -1.68 8.62 3.15
CA VAL A 97 -2.07 7.25 2.78
C VAL A 97 -2.69 7.19 1.39
N TYR A 98 -3.53 8.16 1.02
CA TYR A 98 -4.33 8.09 -0.21
C TYR A 98 -3.83 8.99 -1.34
N MET A 99 -2.99 9.98 -1.05
CA MET A 99 -2.57 10.96 -2.04
C MET A 99 -1.06 11.03 -2.24
N ALA A 100 -0.32 10.20 -1.53
CA ALA A 100 1.15 10.17 -1.64
C ALA A 100 1.62 9.60 -2.99
#